data_e663265b11ceeeab2050b3e0f26b1ab3
#
_entry.id   e663265b11ceeeab2050b3e0f26b1ab3
#
_cell.length_a   1.000
_cell.length_b   1.000
_cell.length_c   1.000
_cell.angle_alpha   90.00
_cell.angle_beta   90.00
_cell.angle_gamma   90.00
#
_symmetry.space_group_name_H-M   'P 1'
#
loop_
_entity.id
_entity.type
_entity.pdbx_description
1 polymer ?
#
loop_
_entity_poly.entity_id
_entity_poly.type
_entity_poly.pdbx_seq_one_letter_code
_entity_poly.pdbx_strand_id
1 'polypeptide(L)' 'MSTGLSSEWLEFAKMDLGAAEYLLTMHPLPVEIICYHCEQAAEQFLKAVLV' A
#
# COMPACT_ATOMS: atom_id res chain seq x y z
N MET A 1 -10.78 -21.40 -4.38
CA MET A 1 -9.92 -20.65 -3.46
C MET A 1 -9.10 -19.60 -4.19
N SER A 2 -9.18 -18.40 -3.75
CA SER A 2 -8.53 -17.32 -4.48
C SER A 2 -7.23 -16.87 -3.80
N THR A 3 -6.43 -17.84 -3.38
CA THR A 3 -5.16 -17.57 -2.71
C THR A 3 -4.26 -16.67 -3.54
N GLY A 4 -4.19 -16.95 -4.84
CA GLY A 4 -3.37 -16.15 -5.74
C GLY A 4 -3.84 -14.70 -5.80
N LEU A 5 -5.17 -14.49 -5.81
CA LEU A 5 -5.73 -13.15 -5.86
C LEU A 5 -5.42 -12.39 -4.57
N SER A 6 -5.57 -13.05 -3.42
CA SER A 6 -5.20 -12.43 -2.14
C SER A 6 -3.73 -12.04 -2.11
N SER A 7 -2.86 -12.92 -2.62
CA SER A 7 -1.43 -12.63 -2.71
C SER A 7 -1.14 -11.41 -3.55
N GLU A 8 -1.85 -11.26 -4.67
CA GLU A 8 -1.66 -10.11 -5.55
C GLU A 8 -2.01 -8.82 -4.83
N TRP A 9 -3.12 -8.81 -4.10
CA TRP A 9 -3.52 -7.62 -3.35
C TRP A 9 -2.51 -7.29 -2.24
N LEU A 10 -1.97 -8.31 -1.60
CA LEU A 10 -0.95 -8.11 -0.57
C LEU A 10 0.33 -7.53 -1.17
N GLU A 11 0.69 -7.97 -2.38
CA GLU A 11 1.86 -7.43 -3.05
C GLU A 11 1.69 -5.95 -3.37
N PHE A 12 0.49 -5.58 -3.84
CA PHE A 12 0.20 -4.16 -4.08
C PHE A 12 0.30 -3.35 -2.80
N ALA A 13 -0.23 -3.88 -1.69
CA ALA A 13 -0.15 -3.19 -0.41
C ALA A 13 1.29 -2.99 0.03
N LYS A 14 2.12 -4.00 -0.15
CA LYS A 14 3.54 -3.91 0.20
C LYS A 14 4.24 -2.85 -0.62
N MET A 15 3.91 -2.78 -1.91
CA MET A 15 4.51 -1.77 -2.79
C MET A 15 4.13 -0.37 -2.36
N ASP A 16 2.86 -0.17 -2.00
CA ASP A 16 2.40 1.14 -1.56
C ASP A 16 3.05 1.54 -0.24
N LEU A 17 3.19 0.60 0.69
CA LEU A 17 3.87 0.88 1.95
C LEU A 17 5.34 1.17 1.74
N GLY A 18 5.99 0.43 0.84
CA GLY A 18 7.38 0.68 0.51
C GLY A 18 7.58 2.07 -0.06
N ALA A 19 6.67 2.48 -0.95
CA ALA A 19 6.72 3.82 -1.53
C ALA A 19 6.56 4.88 -0.44
N ALA A 20 5.62 4.67 0.49
CA ALA A 20 5.40 5.61 1.57
C ALA A 20 6.64 5.72 2.46
N GLU A 21 7.28 4.60 2.77
CA GLU A 21 8.51 4.60 3.56
C GLU A 21 9.61 5.40 2.87
N TYR A 22 9.77 5.18 1.57
CA TYR A 22 10.77 5.89 0.81
C TYR A 22 10.52 7.39 0.82
N LEU A 23 9.24 7.78 0.67
CA LEU A 23 8.87 9.19 0.64
C LEU A 23 9.10 9.87 1.98
N LEU A 24 9.11 9.11 3.08
CA LEU A 24 9.41 9.68 4.39
C LEU A 24 10.82 10.22 4.50
N THR A 25 11.72 9.80 3.61
CA THR A 25 13.09 10.28 3.61
C THR A 25 13.30 11.53 2.76
N MET A 26 12.27 11.98 2.06
CA MET A 26 12.39 13.13 1.18
C MET A 26 12.25 14.45 1.94
N HIS A 27 12.93 15.48 1.43
CA HIS A 27 12.84 16.81 1.98
C HIS A 27 12.68 17.81 0.84
N PRO A 28 11.57 18.60 0.83
CA PRO A 28 10.52 18.63 1.84
C PRO A 28 9.67 17.36 1.83
N LEU A 29 9.05 17.08 2.97
CA LEU A 29 8.27 15.86 3.14
C LEU A 29 6.96 15.94 2.35
N PRO A 30 6.73 15.01 1.41
CA PRO A 30 5.49 15.04 0.59
C PRO A 30 4.33 14.36 1.34
N VAL A 31 3.78 15.05 2.33
CA VAL A 31 2.78 14.48 3.24
C VAL A 31 1.55 13.97 2.49
N GLU A 32 1.07 14.74 1.51
CA GLU A 32 -0.14 14.35 0.78
C GLU A 32 0.06 13.05 0.03
N ILE A 33 1.24 12.89 -0.59
CA ILE A 33 1.54 11.68 -1.35
C ILE A 33 1.70 10.49 -0.42
N ILE A 34 2.33 10.71 0.73
CA ILE A 34 2.50 9.65 1.73
C ILE A 34 1.14 9.17 2.22
N CYS A 35 0.24 10.11 2.52
CA CYS A 35 -1.12 9.76 2.96
C CYS A 35 -1.85 8.98 1.87
N TYR A 36 -1.69 9.39 0.62
CA TYR A 36 -2.32 8.69 -0.49
C TYR A 36 -1.86 7.22 -0.54
N HIS A 37 -0.56 6.98 -0.44
CA HIS A 37 -0.05 5.61 -0.48
C HIS A 37 -0.49 4.80 0.72
N CYS A 38 -0.59 5.42 1.89
CA CYS A 38 -1.08 4.72 3.07
C CYS A 38 -2.55 4.32 2.90
N GLU A 39 -3.35 5.20 2.31
CA GLU A 39 -4.75 4.88 2.03
C GLU A 39 -4.87 3.75 1.03
N GLN A 40 -4.05 3.77 -0.01
CA GLN A 40 -4.04 2.70 -1.00
C GLN A 40 -3.65 1.37 -0.38
N ALA A 41 -2.64 1.39 0.49
CA ALA A 41 -2.22 0.16 1.16
C ALA A 41 -3.35 -0.41 2.01
N ALA A 42 -4.06 0.45 2.73
CA ALA A 42 -5.18 0.00 3.56
C ALA A 42 -6.27 -0.63 2.70
N GLU A 43 -6.59 -0.02 1.58
CA GLU A 43 -7.59 -0.57 0.66
C GLU A 43 -7.16 -1.93 0.12
N GLN A 44 -5.88 -2.06 -0.24
CA GLN A 44 -5.37 -3.32 -0.77
C GLN A 44 -5.44 -4.41 0.28
N PHE A 45 -5.10 -4.09 1.53
CA PHE A 45 -5.21 -5.08 2.61
C PHE A 45 -6.64 -5.52 2.82
N LEU A 46 -7.59 -4.58 2.78
CA LEU A 46 -9.00 -4.92 2.93
C LEU A 46 -9.47 -5.84 1.82
N LYS A 47 -9.06 -5.56 0.59
CA LYS A 47 -9.43 -6.41 -0.54
C LYS A 47 -8.84 -7.81 -0.39
N ALA A 48 -7.61 -7.90 0.10
CA ALA A 48 -6.98 -9.19 0.33
C ALA A 48 -7.76 -10.02 1.34
N VAL A 49 -8.29 -9.36 2.38
CA VAL A 49 -9.07 -10.05 3.41
C VAL A 49 -10.43 -10.49 2.86
N LEU A 50 -11.04 -9.67 2.00
CA LEU A 50 -12.38 -9.93 1.51
C LEU A 50 -12.43 -10.96 0.37
N VAL A 51 -11.33 -11.19 -0.31
CA VAL A 51 -11.30 -12.24 -1.33
C VAL A 51 -10.77 -13.53 -0.76
#